data_3463d7b6b4b9c310f78a8d8f9b5694bd
#
_entry.id   3463d7b6b4b9c310f78a8d8f9b5694bd
#
_cell.length_a   1.000
_cell.length_b   1.000
_cell.length_c   1.000
_cell.angle_alpha   90.00
_cell.angle_beta   90.00
_cell.angle_gamma   90.00
#
_symmetry.space_group_name_H-M   'P 1'
#
loop_
_entity.id
_entity.type
_entity.pdbx_description
1 polymer ?
#
loop_
_entity_poly.entity_id
_entity_poly.type
_entity_poly.pdbx_seq_one_letter_code
_entity_poly.pdbx_strand_id
1 'polypeptide(L)'
;MKCPFCGYTESKVIDSRPAEESTTIRRRRECLACQKRFTTYEIIERLPLVVVKRDGSHQSFDKVKLINGMVRACEKRPVSLGTLEEIADDIEQELQSNLEREISTVEIGEMVMARLKNVDEVAYVRFASVYRSFKDINTFMEELTKLLGDRK
;
A
#
# COMPACT_ATOMS: atom_id res chain seq x y z
N MET A 1 17.30 23.85 -12.25
CA MET A 1 15.86 24.19 -12.00
C MET A 1 15.66 25.67 -12.31
N LYS A 2 14.66 25.99 -13.13
CA LYS A 2 14.40 27.38 -13.55
C LYS A 2 14.01 28.27 -12.38
N CYS A 3 14.56 29.47 -12.34
CA CYS A 3 14.21 30.48 -11.35
C CYS A 3 12.75 30.95 -11.56
N PRO A 4 11.88 30.94 -10.54
CA PRO A 4 10.48 31.37 -10.68
C PRO A 4 10.34 32.89 -10.92
N PHE A 5 11.40 33.66 -10.71
CA PHE A 5 11.37 35.13 -10.84
C PHE A 5 11.88 35.65 -12.19
N CYS A 6 12.93 35.02 -12.75
CA CYS A 6 13.51 35.48 -13.99
C CYS A 6 13.67 34.44 -15.10
N GLY A 7 13.28 33.16 -14.80
CA GLY A 7 13.35 32.07 -15.76
C GLY A 7 14.76 31.51 -16.03
N TYR A 8 15.81 32.05 -15.39
CA TYR A 8 17.18 31.55 -15.58
C TYR A 8 17.31 30.11 -15.11
N THR A 9 18.09 29.28 -15.83
CA THR A 9 18.08 27.82 -15.65
C THR A 9 18.96 27.32 -14.52
N GLU A 10 19.92 28.15 -14.06
CA GLU A 10 20.91 27.74 -13.06
C GLU A 10 20.65 28.39 -11.70
N SER A 11 20.82 27.62 -10.67
CA SER A 11 20.71 28.05 -9.28
C SER A 11 21.65 27.23 -8.40
N LYS A 12 22.20 27.86 -7.34
CA LYS A 12 22.95 27.14 -6.30
C LYS A 12 22.08 26.82 -5.11
N VAL A 13 22.35 25.70 -4.44
CA VAL A 13 21.74 25.34 -3.16
C VAL A 13 22.51 26.04 -2.04
N ILE A 14 21.81 26.81 -1.20
CA ILE A 14 22.41 27.53 -0.06
C ILE A 14 22.16 26.75 1.27
N ASP A 15 21.05 26.05 1.37
CA ASP A 15 20.69 25.28 2.57
C ASP A 15 19.87 24.05 2.17
N SER A 16 20.06 22.96 2.91
CA SER A 16 19.35 21.70 2.69
C SER A 16 19.01 21.08 4.04
N ARG A 17 17.72 20.82 4.28
CA ARG A 17 17.24 20.25 5.54
C ARG A 17 16.18 19.19 5.28
N PRO A 18 16.18 18.09 6.08
CA PRO A 18 15.06 17.16 6.04
C PRO A 18 13.78 17.87 6.51
N ALA A 19 12.65 17.49 5.93
CA ALA A 19 11.31 17.92 6.29
C ALA A 19 10.40 16.68 6.28
N GLU A 20 9.26 16.77 6.97
CA GLU A 20 8.25 15.72 7.04
C GLU A 20 8.85 14.33 7.33
N GLU A 21 9.25 14.12 8.57
CA GLU A 21 9.82 12.85 9.08
C GLU A 21 10.95 12.27 8.20
N SER A 22 11.74 13.12 7.57
CA SER A 22 12.86 12.76 6.69
C SER A 22 12.47 12.17 5.32
N THR A 23 11.20 12.17 4.96
CA THR A 23 10.72 11.68 3.64
C THR A 23 10.86 12.72 2.54
N THR A 24 11.05 13.99 2.91
CA THR A 24 11.17 15.13 2.01
C THR A 24 12.43 15.93 2.34
N ILE A 25 13.15 16.41 1.32
CA ILE A 25 14.28 17.33 1.50
C ILE A 25 13.85 18.73 1.06
N ARG A 26 13.85 19.68 2.01
CA ARG A 26 13.65 21.09 1.73
C ARG A 26 15.00 21.72 1.35
N ARG A 27 15.07 22.31 0.14
CA ARG A 27 16.27 23.02 -0.31
C ARG A 27 15.99 24.49 -0.54
N ARG A 28 16.82 25.36 0.06
CA ARG A 28 16.84 26.79 -0.23
C ARG A 28 17.84 27.05 -1.34
N ARG A 29 17.38 27.66 -2.43
CA ARG A 29 18.17 27.92 -3.63
C ARG A 29 18.29 29.43 -3.86
N GLU A 30 19.37 29.83 -4.51
CA GLU A 30 19.63 31.20 -4.97
C GLU A 30 19.90 31.18 -6.48
N CYS A 31 19.18 32.00 -7.22
CA CYS A 31 19.39 32.15 -8.66
C CYS A 31 20.74 32.81 -8.97
N LEU A 32 21.50 32.27 -9.90
CA LEU A 32 22.79 32.84 -10.27
C LEU A 32 22.67 34.15 -11.07
N ALA A 33 21.53 34.41 -11.73
CA ALA A 33 21.32 35.64 -12.51
C ALA A 33 20.71 36.76 -11.65
N CYS A 34 19.52 36.54 -11.02
CA CYS A 34 18.83 37.61 -10.29
C CYS A 34 19.05 37.60 -8.78
N GLN A 35 19.82 36.65 -8.25
CA GLN A 35 20.18 36.48 -6.84
C GLN A 35 18.98 36.31 -5.89
N LYS A 36 17.77 36.23 -6.40
CA LYS A 36 16.58 35.96 -5.60
C LYS A 36 16.60 34.52 -5.10
N ARG A 37 16.08 34.35 -3.88
CA ARG A 37 16.04 33.06 -3.20
C ARG A 37 14.66 32.44 -3.33
N PHE A 38 14.61 31.13 -3.54
CA PHE A 38 13.39 30.34 -3.58
C PHE A 38 13.60 28.98 -2.91
N THR A 39 12.53 28.36 -2.49
CA THR A 39 12.56 27.05 -1.82
C THR A 39 12.01 25.99 -2.77
N THR A 40 12.64 24.83 -2.75
CA THR A 40 12.19 23.64 -3.47
C THR A 40 12.12 22.46 -2.51
N TYR A 41 11.26 21.51 -2.83
CA TYR A 41 11.16 20.25 -2.11
C TYR A 41 11.51 19.11 -3.05
N GLU A 42 12.39 18.22 -2.60
CA GLU A 42 12.61 16.94 -3.24
C GLU A 42 11.74 15.91 -2.52
N ILE A 43 10.92 15.24 -3.28
CA ILE A 43 10.01 14.20 -2.80
C ILE A 43 10.29 12.96 -3.62
N ILE A 44 10.33 11.80 -2.97
CA ILE A 44 10.46 10.52 -3.69
C ILE A 44 9.16 10.30 -4.48
N GLU A 45 9.28 10.26 -5.80
CA GLU A 45 8.16 9.94 -6.66
C GLU A 45 7.78 8.47 -6.45
N ARG A 46 6.58 8.26 -5.90
CA ARG A 46 6.00 6.92 -5.79
C ARG A 46 5.13 6.70 -7.02
N LEU A 47 5.52 5.75 -7.83
CA LEU A 47 4.71 5.35 -8.98
C LEU A 47 3.46 4.63 -8.46
N PRO A 48 2.27 4.93 -9.03
CA PRO A 48 1.04 4.30 -8.61
C PRO A 48 1.08 2.79 -8.91
N LEU A 49 0.69 1.98 -7.93
CA LEU A 49 0.45 0.56 -8.11
C LEU A 49 -0.88 0.37 -8.84
N VAL A 50 -0.85 -0.44 -9.88
CA VAL A 50 -2.03 -0.77 -10.68
C VAL A 50 -2.54 -2.15 -10.28
N VAL A 51 -3.82 -2.22 -9.96
CA VAL A 51 -4.50 -3.47 -9.61
C VAL A 51 -5.32 -3.94 -10.80
N VAL A 52 -5.03 -5.16 -11.26
CA VAL A 52 -5.77 -5.83 -12.32
C VAL A 52 -6.90 -6.66 -11.70
N LYS A 53 -8.13 -6.35 -12.07
CA LYS A 53 -9.31 -7.07 -11.61
C LYS A 53 -9.53 -8.36 -12.42
N ARG A 54 -10.41 -9.23 -11.90
CA ARG A 54 -10.79 -10.49 -12.58
C ARG A 54 -11.40 -10.29 -13.97
N ASP A 55 -12.04 -9.15 -14.21
CA ASP A 55 -12.61 -8.76 -15.51
C ASP A 55 -11.59 -8.11 -16.47
N GLY A 56 -10.31 -8.04 -16.05
CA GLY A 56 -9.25 -7.39 -16.81
C GLY A 56 -9.19 -5.88 -16.68
N SER A 57 -10.10 -5.25 -15.94
CA SER A 57 -10.05 -3.80 -15.72
C SER A 57 -8.94 -3.42 -14.74
N HIS A 58 -8.37 -2.22 -14.94
CA HIS A 58 -7.28 -1.69 -14.14
C HIS A 58 -7.79 -0.59 -13.22
N GLN A 59 -7.31 -0.55 -11.99
CA GLN A 59 -7.55 0.54 -11.05
C GLN A 59 -6.30 0.79 -10.20
N SER A 60 -6.16 1.99 -9.66
CA SER A 60 -5.12 2.27 -8.68
C SER A 60 -5.34 1.46 -7.39
N PHE A 61 -4.26 1.01 -6.77
CA PHE A 61 -4.32 0.39 -5.45
C PHE A 61 -4.95 1.37 -4.45
N ASP A 62 -5.86 0.87 -3.64
CA ASP A 62 -6.60 1.65 -2.66
C ASP A 62 -6.52 0.94 -1.30
N LYS A 63 -5.63 1.43 -0.44
CA LYS A 63 -5.42 0.91 0.90
C LYS A 63 -6.68 0.94 1.77
N VAL A 64 -7.51 1.98 1.61
CA VAL A 64 -8.76 2.11 2.38
C VAL A 64 -9.74 0.99 2.04
N LYS A 65 -9.81 0.60 0.76
CA LYS A 65 -10.62 -0.57 0.35
C LYS A 65 -10.10 -1.86 0.95
N LEU A 66 -8.78 -2.03 1.03
CA LEU A 66 -8.15 -3.19 1.63
C LEU A 66 -8.50 -3.29 3.12
N ILE A 67 -8.32 -2.21 3.87
CA ILE A 67 -8.67 -2.13 5.30
C ILE A 67 -10.15 -2.42 5.50
N ASN A 68 -11.04 -1.79 4.75
CA ASN A 68 -12.48 -2.01 4.86
C ASN A 68 -12.89 -3.47 4.59
N GLY A 69 -12.21 -4.16 3.67
CA GLY A 69 -12.41 -5.59 3.44
C GLY A 69 -12.05 -6.43 4.66
N MET A 70 -10.92 -6.14 5.30
CA MET A 70 -10.47 -6.81 6.52
C MET A 70 -11.36 -6.48 7.72
N VAL A 71 -11.79 -5.22 7.89
CA VAL A 71 -12.71 -4.80 8.96
C VAL A 71 -14.01 -5.60 8.92
N ARG A 72 -14.61 -5.76 7.74
CA ARG A 72 -15.83 -6.58 7.58
C ARG A 72 -15.62 -8.04 7.98
N ALA A 73 -14.47 -8.60 7.65
CA ALA A 73 -14.14 -9.97 8.05
C ALA A 73 -13.93 -10.09 9.56
N CYS A 74 -13.36 -9.07 10.19
CA CYS A 74 -13.07 -9.00 11.63
C CYS A 74 -14.24 -8.49 12.49
N GLU A 75 -15.41 -8.23 11.90
CA GLU A 75 -16.57 -7.74 12.65
C GLU A 75 -16.93 -8.68 13.83
N LYS A 76 -17.07 -8.10 15.04
CA LYS A 76 -17.28 -8.84 16.31
C LYS A 76 -16.13 -9.80 16.69
N ARG A 77 -14.94 -9.59 16.16
CA ARG A 77 -13.72 -10.30 16.58
C ARG A 77 -12.81 -9.36 17.37
N PRO A 78 -11.98 -9.90 18.29
CA PRO A 78 -11.07 -9.09 19.11
C PRO A 78 -9.81 -8.70 18.32
N VAL A 79 -9.99 -8.09 17.14
CA VAL A 79 -8.90 -7.59 16.27
C VAL A 79 -9.00 -6.08 16.22
N SER A 80 -7.91 -5.39 16.58
CA SER A 80 -7.89 -3.93 16.60
C SER A 80 -7.79 -3.36 15.18
N LEU A 81 -8.30 -2.14 14.99
CA LEU A 81 -8.13 -1.43 13.73
C LEU A 81 -6.63 -1.19 13.44
N GLY A 82 -5.82 -0.87 14.46
CA GLY A 82 -4.38 -0.69 14.30
C GLY A 82 -3.67 -1.92 13.72
N THR A 83 -4.04 -3.13 14.16
CA THR A 83 -3.50 -4.38 13.59
C THR A 83 -3.84 -4.51 12.09
N LEU A 84 -5.05 -4.10 11.68
CA LEU A 84 -5.48 -4.16 10.28
C LEU A 84 -4.78 -3.09 9.44
N GLU A 85 -4.50 -1.93 10.02
CA GLU A 85 -3.71 -0.86 9.38
C GLU A 85 -2.26 -1.31 9.19
N GLU A 86 -1.63 -1.92 10.20
CA GLU A 86 -0.28 -2.50 10.09
C GLU A 86 -0.20 -3.55 8.97
N ILE A 87 -1.17 -4.46 8.90
CA ILE A 87 -1.25 -5.46 7.81
C ILE A 87 -1.34 -4.77 6.45
N ALA A 88 -2.14 -3.72 6.33
CA ALA A 88 -2.31 -3.00 5.08
C ALA A 88 -1.03 -2.23 4.69
N ASP A 89 -0.30 -1.68 5.68
CA ASP A 89 0.99 -1.03 5.47
C ASP A 89 2.04 -2.00 4.98
N ASP A 90 2.14 -3.18 5.61
CA ASP A 90 3.07 -4.23 5.22
C ASP A 90 2.81 -4.72 3.80
N ILE A 91 1.53 -4.91 3.43
CA ILE A 91 1.14 -5.31 2.08
C ILE A 91 1.52 -4.21 1.08
N GLU A 92 1.19 -2.95 1.37
CA GLU A 92 1.54 -1.83 0.50
C GLU A 92 3.04 -1.72 0.30
N GLN A 93 3.84 -1.89 1.36
CA GLN A 93 5.30 -1.85 1.29
C GLN A 93 5.86 -3.01 0.45
N GLU A 94 5.34 -4.22 0.64
CA GLU A 94 5.74 -5.40 -0.14
C GLU A 94 5.43 -5.20 -1.63
N LEU A 95 4.24 -4.67 -1.95
CA LEU A 95 3.84 -4.35 -3.32
C LEU A 95 4.71 -3.26 -3.95
N GLN A 96 5.09 -2.23 -3.19
CA GLN A 96 5.97 -1.17 -3.67
C GLN A 96 7.42 -1.63 -3.88
N SER A 97 7.86 -2.65 -3.15
CA SER A 97 9.21 -3.23 -3.30
C SER A 97 9.35 -4.13 -4.52
N ASN A 98 8.23 -4.67 -5.02
CA ASN A 98 8.23 -5.48 -6.23
C ASN A 98 8.46 -4.60 -7.47
N LEU A 99 9.29 -5.10 -8.39
CA LEU A 99 9.56 -4.43 -9.67
C LEU A 99 8.34 -4.42 -10.61
N GLU A 100 7.40 -5.33 -10.39
CA GLU A 100 6.15 -5.41 -11.12
C GLU A 100 5.17 -4.35 -10.61
N ARG A 101 4.71 -3.51 -11.52
CA ARG A 101 3.78 -2.40 -11.23
C ARG A 101 2.32 -2.80 -11.29
N GLU A 102 2.05 -3.97 -11.84
CA GLU A 102 0.72 -4.54 -11.97
C GLU A 102 0.61 -5.75 -11.06
N ILE A 103 -0.44 -5.77 -10.26
CA ILE A 103 -0.74 -6.88 -9.37
C ILE A 103 -2.21 -7.27 -9.51
N SER A 104 -2.49 -8.55 -9.47
CA SER A 104 -3.87 -9.03 -9.53
C SER A 104 -4.58 -8.88 -8.18
N THR A 105 -5.90 -8.69 -8.23
CA THR A 105 -6.71 -8.76 -7.01
C THR A 105 -6.56 -10.10 -6.30
N VAL A 106 -6.25 -11.17 -7.04
CA VAL A 106 -6.05 -12.51 -6.47
C VAL A 106 -4.80 -12.55 -5.59
N GLU A 107 -3.68 -11.99 -6.04
CA GLU A 107 -2.44 -11.94 -5.27
C GLU A 107 -2.62 -11.10 -4.00
N ILE A 108 -3.24 -9.91 -4.12
CA ILE A 108 -3.53 -9.08 -2.93
C ILE A 108 -4.36 -9.84 -1.91
N GLY A 109 -5.37 -10.58 -2.33
CA GLY A 109 -6.19 -11.33 -1.43
C GLY A 109 -5.48 -12.51 -0.77
N GLU A 110 -4.60 -13.22 -1.48
CA GLU A 110 -3.76 -14.25 -0.88
C GLU A 110 -2.81 -13.64 0.17
N MET A 111 -2.25 -12.44 -0.08
CA MET A 111 -1.42 -11.72 0.89
C MET A 111 -2.22 -11.37 2.16
N VAL A 112 -3.47 -10.91 2.01
CA VAL A 112 -4.36 -10.63 3.16
C VAL A 112 -4.66 -11.90 3.93
N MET A 113 -5.03 -12.98 3.23
CA MET A 113 -5.36 -14.26 3.85
C MET A 113 -4.17 -14.85 4.62
N ALA A 114 -2.96 -14.77 4.07
CA ALA A 114 -1.76 -15.24 4.75
C ALA A 114 -1.53 -14.53 6.09
N ARG A 115 -1.86 -13.23 6.18
CA ARG A 115 -1.71 -12.44 7.40
C ARG A 115 -2.86 -12.66 8.38
N LEU A 116 -4.12 -12.66 7.90
CA LEU A 116 -5.30 -12.90 8.74
C LEU A 116 -5.28 -14.28 9.40
N LYS A 117 -4.72 -15.29 8.75
CA LYS A 117 -4.54 -16.64 9.31
C LYS A 117 -3.81 -16.63 10.66
N ASN A 118 -2.84 -15.72 10.82
CA ASN A 118 -2.04 -15.61 12.04
C ASN A 118 -2.68 -14.68 13.09
N VAL A 119 -3.68 -13.88 12.71
CA VAL A 119 -4.35 -12.92 13.59
C VAL A 119 -5.63 -13.48 14.16
N ASP A 120 -6.52 -13.97 13.29
CA ASP A 120 -7.80 -14.54 13.70
C ASP A 120 -8.33 -15.50 12.62
N GLU A 121 -8.45 -16.77 12.98
CA GLU A 121 -8.87 -17.83 12.05
C GLU A 121 -10.31 -17.65 11.56
N VAL A 122 -11.20 -17.11 12.39
CA VAL A 122 -12.59 -16.84 11.99
C VAL A 122 -12.62 -15.70 10.97
N ALA A 123 -11.86 -14.65 11.19
CA ALA A 123 -11.72 -13.55 10.22
C ALA A 123 -11.13 -14.06 8.91
N TYR A 124 -10.11 -14.93 8.97
CA TYR A 124 -9.57 -15.58 7.77
C TYR A 124 -10.65 -16.31 6.98
N VAL A 125 -11.42 -17.19 7.62
CA VAL A 125 -12.48 -17.98 6.97
C VAL A 125 -13.54 -17.07 6.34
N ARG A 126 -13.94 -16.02 7.04
CA ARG A 126 -14.92 -15.02 6.55
C ARG A 126 -14.40 -14.26 5.35
N PHE A 127 -13.14 -13.83 5.40
CA PHE A 127 -12.50 -13.17 4.28
C PHE A 127 -12.39 -14.10 3.08
N ALA A 128 -11.90 -15.32 3.28
CA ALA A 128 -11.78 -16.35 2.26
C ALA A 128 -13.13 -16.68 1.61
N SER A 129 -14.22 -16.73 2.38
CA SER A 129 -15.57 -17.06 1.87
C SER A 129 -16.05 -16.04 0.82
N VAL A 130 -15.73 -14.76 1.02
CA VAL A 130 -16.08 -13.69 0.06
C VAL A 130 -15.09 -13.64 -1.09
N TYR A 131 -13.81 -13.80 -0.76
CA TYR A 131 -12.72 -13.55 -1.69
C TYR A 131 -12.52 -14.69 -2.70
N ARG A 132 -12.51 -15.95 -2.25
CA ARG A 132 -12.33 -17.14 -3.10
C ARG A 132 -13.60 -17.53 -3.86
N SER A 133 -14.77 -16.98 -3.49
CA SER A 133 -16.05 -17.28 -4.14
C SER A 133 -16.23 -18.80 -4.32
N PHE A 134 -16.22 -19.55 -3.21
CA PHE A 134 -16.35 -21.00 -3.23
C PHE A 134 -17.56 -21.44 -4.05
N LYS A 135 -17.36 -22.41 -4.96
CA LYS A 135 -18.41 -22.88 -5.86
C LYS A 135 -19.41 -23.82 -5.13
N ASP A 136 -18.95 -24.52 -4.11
CA ASP A 136 -19.71 -25.49 -3.34
C ASP A 136 -19.18 -25.63 -1.91
N ILE A 137 -19.95 -26.36 -1.09
CA ILE A 137 -19.62 -26.63 0.30
C ILE A 137 -18.37 -27.50 0.45
N ASN A 138 -18.10 -28.40 -0.49
CA ASN A 138 -16.95 -29.30 -0.40
C ASN A 138 -15.63 -28.54 -0.52
N THR A 139 -15.53 -27.62 -1.50
CA THR A 139 -14.38 -26.74 -1.67
C THR A 139 -14.13 -25.88 -0.43
N PHE A 140 -15.22 -25.40 0.22
CA PHE A 140 -15.12 -24.67 1.48
C PHE A 140 -14.63 -25.55 2.63
N MET A 141 -15.12 -26.79 2.74
CA MET A 141 -14.68 -27.76 3.75
C MET A 141 -13.23 -28.16 3.59
N GLU A 142 -12.74 -28.28 2.37
CA GLU A 142 -11.31 -28.53 2.10
C GLU A 142 -10.43 -27.40 2.65
N GLU A 143 -10.85 -26.15 2.49
CA GLU A 143 -10.11 -24.99 3.03
C GLU A 143 -10.07 -25.01 4.56
N LEU A 144 -11.21 -25.32 5.21
CA LEU A 144 -11.27 -25.48 6.66
C LEU A 144 -10.38 -26.63 7.15
N THR A 145 -10.34 -27.73 6.42
CA THR A 145 -9.51 -28.90 6.77
C THR A 145 -8.02 -28.57 6.67
N LYS A 146 -7.61 -27.78 5.68
CA LYS A 146 -6.22 -27.27 5.56
C LYS A 146 -5.85 -26.42 6.79
N LEU A 147 -6.73 -25.50 7.20
CA LEU A 147 -6.50 -24.68 8.39
C LEU A 147 -6.30 -25.52 9.66
N LEU A 148 -7.10 -26.59 9.83
CA LEU A 148 -6.97 -27.48 10.97
C LEU A 148 -5.72 -28.37 10.92
N GLY A 149 -5.27 -28.73 9.70
CA GLY A 149 -4.07 -29.54 9.48
C GLY A 149 -2.77 -28.81 9.76
N ASP A 150 -2.72 -27.51 9.56
CA ASP A 150 -1.53 -26.67 9.80
C ASP A 150 -1.27 -26.37 11.31
N ARG A 151 -2.10 -26.90 12.19
CA ARG A 151 -1.97 -26.78 13.67
C ARG A 151 -1.05 -27.79 14.35
N LYS A 152 -0.31 -28.63 13.59
CA LYS A 152 0.61 -29.63 14.19
C LYS A 152 2.03 -29.13 14.25
#